data_c58fc7bd30ae695e2940ade77de4697d
#
_entry.id   c58fc7bd30ae695e2940ade77de4697d
#
_cell.length_a   1.000
_cell.length_b   1.000
_cell.length_c   1.000
_cell.angle_alpha   90.00
_cell.angle_beta   90.00
_cell.angle_gamma   90.00
#
_symmetry.space_group_name_H-M   'P 1'
#
loop_
_entity.id
_entity.type
_entity.pdbx_description
1 polymer ?
#
loop_
_entity_poly.entity_id
_entity_poly.type
_entity_poly.pdbx_seq_one_letter_code
_entity_poly.pdbx_strand_id
1 'polypeptide(L)' 'MQPQRDRARRLIEDAITGGREPLARDIQHMAAELGISISTLLYAKKEMGIGSRLAGLPAQSGQHWFWTASARHGKPGV' A
#
# COMPACT_ATOMS: atom_id res chain seq x y z
N MET A 1 -18.15 1.95 -13.85
CA MET A 1 -16.79 1.47 -13.99
C MET A 1 -15.78 2.37 -13.34
N GLN A 2 -14.86 1.81 -12.63
CA GLN A 2 -13.86 2.59 -11.90
C GLN A 2 -12.46 2.11 -12.24
N PRO A 3 -11.99 2.46 -13.43
CA PRO A 3 -10.67 1.98 -13.84
C PRO A 3 -9.57 2.40 -12.89
N GLN A 4 -9.67 3.61 -12.32
CA GLN A 4 -8.66 4.07 -11.40
C GLN A 4 -8.62 3.22 -10.15
N ARG A 5 -9.78 2.86 -9.65
CA ARG A 5 -9.86 2.03 -8.46
C ARG A 5 -9.25 0.65 -8.70
N ASP A 6 -9.55 0.03 -9.84
CA ASP A 6 -9.00 -1.26 -10.16
C ASP A 6 -7.50 -1.20 -10.31
N ARG A 7 -7.00 -0.15 -10.92
CA ARG A 7 -5.57 0.02 -11.08
C ARG A 7 -4.89 0.24 -9.74
N ALA A 8 -5.54 0.97 -8.84
CA ALA A 8 -4.99 1.19 -7.52
C ALA A 8 -4.88 -0.12 -6.76
N ARG A 9 -5.90 -0.96 -6.84
CA ARG A 9 -5.87 -2.24 -6.16
C ARG A 9 -4.78 -3.13 -6.72
N ARG A 10 -4.62 -3.15 -8.03
CA ARG A 10 -3.59 -3.96 -8.65
C ARG A 10 -2.19 -3.47 -8.27
N LEU A 11 -2.01 -2.16 -8.22
CA LEU A 11 -0.74 -1.58 -7.82
C LEU A 11 -0.37 -2.03 -6.41
N ILE A 12 -1.33 -1.96 -5.50
CA ILE A 12 -1.08 -2.37 -4.12
C ILE A 12 -0.81 -3.86 -4.04
N GLU A 13 -1.60 -4.67 -4.74
CA GLU A 13 -1.40 -6.11 -4.73
C GLU A 13 -0.01 -6.48 -5.20
N ASP A 14 0.42 -5.87 -6.29
CA ASP A 14 1.75 -6.16 -6.82
C ASP A 14 2.84 -5.74 -5.84
N ALA A 15 2.63 -4.64 -5.17
CA ALA A 15 3.64 -4.12 -4.26
C ALA A 15 3.82 -4.97 -3.02
N ILE A 16 2.76 -5.60 -2.54
CA ILE A 16 2.83 -6.39 -1.32
C ILE A 16 2.94 -7.88 -1.55
N THR A 17 2.92 -8.32 -2.80
CA THR A 17 3.01 -9.73 -3.12
C THR A 17 4.29 -10.33 -2.55
N GLY A 18 4.18 -11.51 -1.98
CA GLY A 18 5.34 -12.17 -1.41
C GLY A 18 5.74 -11.67 -0.04
N GLY A 19 4.86 -10.97 0.63
CA GLY A 19 5.15 -10.46 1.96
C GLY A 19 5.96 -9.18 1.98
N ARG A 20 6.07 -8.51 0.84
CA ARG A 20 6.83 -7.28 0.79
C ARG A 20 6.12 -6.16 1.54
N GLU A 21 6.90 -5.25 2.07
CA GLU A 21 6.38 -4.09 2.78
C GLU A 21 6.93 -2.83 2.12
N PRO A 22 6.29 -2.36 1.08
CA PRO A 22 6.78 -1.20 0.35
C PRO A 22 6.61 0.09 1.15
N LEU A 23 7.46 1.06 0.83
CA LEU A 23 7.33 2.38 1.43
C LEU A 23 6.06 3.03 0.89
N ALA A 24 5.31 3.64 1.78
CA ALA A 24 4.07 4.31 1.37
C ALA A 24 4.33 5.36 0.30
N ARG A 25 5.39 6.12 0.45
CA ARG A 25 5.68 7.18 -0.52
C ARG A 25 6.01 6.63 -1.90
N ASP A 26 6.62 5.44 -1.96
CA ASP A 26 6.94 4.84 -3.24
C ASP A 26 5.68 4.42 -3.97
N ILE A 27 4.73 3.85 -3.24
CA ILE A 27 3.46 3.47 -3.84
C ILE A 27 2.71 4.72 -4.30
N GLN A 28 2.73 5.77 -3.50
CA GLN A 28 2.06 7.00 -3.87
C GLN A 28 2.68 7.61 -5.11
N HIS A 29 3.99 7.54 -5.22
CA HIS A 29 4.69 8.05 -6.39
C HIS A 29 4.32 7.27 -7.65
N MET A 30 4.29 5.96 -7.54
CA MET A 30 3.90 5.13 -8.67
C MET A 30 2.45 5.37 -9.06
N ALA A 31 1.59 5.58 -8.08
CA ALA A 31 0.18 5.87 -8.37
C ALA A 31 0.07 7.18 -9.15
N ALA A 32 0.84 8.18 -8.76
CA ALA A 32 0.81 9.45 -9.45
C ALA A 32 1.25 9.29 -10.91
N GLU A 33 2.26 8.46 -11.14
CA GLU A 33 2.72 8.22 -12.50
C GLU A 33 1.69 7.50 -13.34
N LEU A 34 0.83 6.73 -12.71
CA LEU A 34 -0.22 6.01 -13.42
C LEU A 34 -1.51 6.81 -13.50
N GLY A 35 -1.51 8.02 -12.99
CA GLY A 35 -2.70 8.86 -13.03
C GLY A 35 -3.74 8.49 -11.97
N ILE A 36 -3.33 7.81 -10.93
CA ILE A 36 -4.24 7.43 -9.86
C ILE A 36 -4.18 8.47 -8.76
N SER A 37 -5.34 9.01 -8.37
CA SER A 37 -5.36 10.03 -7.33
C SER A 37 -5.04 9.42 -5.96
N ILE A 38 -4.52 10.24 -5.07
CA ILE A 38 -4.20 9.79 -3.73
C ILE A 38 -5.45 9.29 -3.00
N SER A 39 -6.56 9.98 -3.20
CA SER A 39 -7.81 9.56 -2.56
C SER A 39 -8.21 8.16 -2.99
N THR A 40 -8.11 7.89 -4.27
CA THR A 40 -8.47 6.57 -4.79
C THR A 40 -7.53 5.51 -4.25
N LEU A 41 -6.24 5.84 -4.20
CA LEU A 41 -5.24 4.92 -3.69
C LEU A 41 -5.52 4.57 -2.23
N LEU A 42 -5.77 5.57 -1.41
CA LEU A 42 -6.02 5.34 0.01
C LEU A 42 -7.33 4.60 0.25
N TYR A 43 -8.31 4.84 -0.59
CA TYR A 43 -9.58 4.13 -0.48
C TYR A 43 -9.36 2.64 -0.79
N ALA A 44 -8.60 2.35 -1.82
CA ALA A 44 -8.28 0.98 -2.17
C ALA A 44 -7.50 0.30 -1.05
N LYS A 45 -6.55 1.03 -0.45
CA LYS A 45 -5.78 0.51 0.67
C LYS A 45 -6.71 0.09 1.80
N LYS A 46 -7.66 0.95 2.11
CA LYS A 46 -8.60 0.68 3.18
C LYS A 46 -9.49 -0.51 2.85
N GLU A 47 -9.98 -0.57 1.63
CA GLU A 47 -10.82 -1.69 1.23
C GLU A 47 -10.10 -3.02 1.29
N MET A 48 -8.83 -3.02 0.98
CA MET A 48 -8.04 -4.25 0.98
C MET A 48 -7.54 -4.63 2.36
N GLY A 49 -7.75 -3.78 3.35
CA GLY A 49 -7.31 -4.07 4.70
C GLY A 49 -5.81 -3.98 4.88
N ILE A 50 -5.16 -3.17 4.06
CA ILE A 50 -3.72 -3.00 4.15
C ILE A 50 -3.36 -2.12 5.35
N GLY A 51 -2.43 -2.56 6.15
CA GLY A 51 -2.00 -1.80 7.31
C GLY A 51 -0.81 -0.90 7.02
N SER A 52 -0.37 -0.20 8.04
CA SER A 52 0.79 0.68 7.94
C SER A 52 1.70 0.43 9.12
N ARG A 53 2.99 0.54 8.89
CA ARG A 53 3.99 0.36 9.93
C ARG A 53 5.00 1.49 9.84
N LEU A 54 5.33 2.08 10.98
CA LEU A 54 6.31 3.15 11.02
C LEU A 54 7.66 2.57 11.45
N ALA A 55 8.69 2.79 10.67
CA ALA A 55 10.00 2.26 10.99
C ALA A 55 11.09 3.09 10.34
N GLY A 56 12.29 3.05 10.91
CA GLY A 56 13.42 3.72 10.31
C GLY A 56 14.06 2.85 9.25
N LEU A 57 14.77 3.49 8.35
CA LEU A 57 15.55 2.79 7.34
C LEU A 57 17.01 2.86 7.73
N PRO A 58 17.77 1.77 7.52
CA PRO A 58 19.15 1.71 8.02
C PRO A 58 20.05 2.86 7.64
N ALA A 59 20.02 3.34 6.48
CA ALA A 59 20.94 4.38 6.06
C ALA A 59 20.33 5.76 5.98
N GLN A 60 19.16 5.93 6.58
CA GLN A 60 18.46 7.20 6.49
C GLN A 60 18.01 7.66 7.85
N SER A 61 17.99 8.98 8.04
CA SER A 61 17.49 9.51 9.28
C SER A 61 15.98 9.60 9.21
N GLY A 62 15.35 9.57 10.37
CA GLY A 62 13.92 9.67 10.46
C GLY A 62 13.23 8.35 10.25
N GLN A 63 11.93 8.40 10.28
CA GLN A 63 11.12 7.21 10.14
C GLN A 63 10.23 7.33 8.91
N HIS A 64 9.85 6.16 8.39
CA HIS A 64 9.04 6.12 7.17
C HIS A 64 7.90 5.15 7.36
N TRP A 65 6.81 5.40 6.66
CA TRP A 65 5.65 4.52 6.70
C TRP A 65 5.78 3.44 5.65
N PHE A 66 5.51 2.21 6.06
CA PHE A 66 5.49 1.07 5.16
C PHE A 66 4.07 0.52 5.12
N TRP A 67 3.65 0.05 3.98
CA TRP A 67 2.35 -0.61 3.86
C TRP A 67 2.56 -2.11 4.00
N THR A 68 1.73 -2.73 4.82
CA THR A 68 1.90 -4.14 5.13
C THR A 68 0.62 -4.88 4.82
N ALA A 69 0.76 -6.12 4.36
CA ALA A 69 -0.40 -6.97 4.22
C ALA A 69 -0.97 -7.11 5.62
N SER A 70 -2.23 -6.84 5.77
CA SER A 70 -2.80 -6.79 7.08
C SER A 70 -2.74 -8.14 7.77
N ALA A 71 -2.41 -8.12 9.02
CA ALA A 71 -2.44 -9.34 9.79
C ALA A 71 -3.82 -9.95 9.79
N ARG A 72 -4.81 -9.14 9.58
CA ARG A 72 -6.13 -9.64 9.53
C ARG A 72 -6.34 -10.54 8.43
N HIS A 73 -5.55 -10.42 7.39
CA HIS A 73 -5.71 -11.32 6.34
C HIS A 73 -5.44 -12.68 6.76
N GLY A 74 -4.53 -12.83 7.61
CA GLY A 74 -4.20 -14.10 8.01
C GLY A 74 -5.11 -14.66 9.00
N LYS A 75 -5.93 -13.87 9.50
CA LYS A 75 -6.67 -14.30 10.45
C LYS A 75 -7.84 -14.63 10.03
N PRO A 76 -8.08 -15.20 9.74
CA PRO A 76 -9.15 -15.42 9.31
C PRO A 76 -9.97 -15.66 10.24
N GLY A 77 -10.14 -15.28 10.19
CA GLY A 77 -10.85 -15.35 10.89
C GLY A 77 -10.89 -16.11 11.72
N VAL A 78 -10.41 -16.07 11.60
CA VAL A 78 -10.38 -16.51 12.10
C VAL A 78 -10.72 -16.80 12.17
#